data_d7ecde4f4392099693261de5a31927eb
#
_entry.id   d7ecde4f4392099693261de5a31927eb
#
_cell.length_a   1.000
_cell.length_b   1.000
_cell.length_c   1.000
_cell.angle_alpha   90.00
_cell.angle_beta   90.00
_cell.angle_gamma   90.00
#
_symmetry.space_group_name_H-M   'P 1'
#
loop_
_entity.id
_entity.type
_entity.pdbx_description
1 polymer ?
#
loop_
_entity_poly.entity_id
_entity_poly.type
_entity_poly.pdbx_seq_one_letter_code
_entity_poly.pdbx_strand_id
1 'polypeptide(L)'
;MNPKESTVKNMPTDQADGLRQLMSHGAGQMLAVVGSGPAVGATSVAVNLAAALAQQGKDVLLFDERRGRPLQTGQRKGRLLVIDTVLDLQGALSPLAAQADHVLVVLQPNAASIKACYSCIKKLHYAHALQRVRVLVNRASDKAQAQHIFANLAHTSGRYLSLTLQSAGAVRADARLSDARRLNLSVVEAFQTSPATIDFHQIASDLLQWTWRPLDDGKASAQATARPTSEAKPALQMH
;
A
#
# COMPACT_ATOMS: atom_id res chain seq x y z
N MET A 1 -39.95 13.81 -39.97
CA MET A 1 -38.61 14.26 -39.70
C MET A 1 -38.38 14.14 -38.20
N ASN A 2 -37.70 13.08 -37.80
CA ASN A 2 -37.50 12.74 -36.38
C ASN A 2 -36.04 13.11 -36.02
N PRO A 3 -35.75 13.96 -35.05
CA PRO A 3 -34.40 14.18 -34.59
C PRO A 3 -33.99 13.04 -33.64
N LYS A 4 -32.88 12.41 -33.95
CA LYS A 4 -32.23 11.37 -33.17
C LYS A 4 -31.71 11.96 -31.87
N GLU A 5 -32.23 11.51 -30.75
CA GLU A 5 -31.65 11.72 -29.43
C GLU A 5 -30.29 10.99 -29.35
N SER A 6 -29.24 11.79 -29.22
CA SER A 6 -27.90 11.29 -28.93
C SER A 6 -27.80 11.01 -27.43
N THR A 7 -27.90 9.75 -27.05
CA THR A 7 -27.67 9.30 -25.67
C THR A 7 -26.19 9.49 -25.34
N VAL A 8 -25.89 10.52 -24.57
CA VAL A 8 -24.56 10.69 -23.93
C VAL A 8 -24.42 9.59 -22.89
N LYS A 9 -23.61 8.61 -23.20
CA LYS A 9 -23.23 7.52 -22.31
C LYS A 9 -22.33 8.08 -21.23
N ASN A 10 -22.87 8.24 -20.01
CA ASN A 10 -22.11 8.60 -18.81
C ASN A 10 -21.02 7.54 -18.58
N MET A 11 -19.77 7.99 -18.59
CA MET A 11 -18.58 7.19 -18.30
C MET A 11 -17.97 7.55 -16.93
N PRO A 12 -18.48 7.06 -15.81
CA PRO A 12 -17.71 6.91 -14.59
C PRO A 12 -17.40 5.45 -14.25
N THR A 13 -18.01 4.46 -14.93
CA THR A 13 -17.97 3.03 -14.54
C THR A 13 -16.67 2.33 -14.95
N ASP A 14 -15.96 2.83 -15.95
CA ASP A 14 -14.85 2.11 -16.60
C ASP A 14 -13.54 2.06 -15.76
N GLN A 15 -13.30 3.06 -14.91
CA GLN A 15 -12.07 3.11 -14.10
C GLN A 15 -12.14 2.18 -12.88
N ALA A 16 -13.31 2.09 -12.25
CA ALA A 16 -13.51 1.19 -11.12
C ALA A 16 -13.58 -0.28 -11.59
N ASP A 17 -14.11 -0.53 -12.78
CA ASP A 17 -14.18 -1.87 -13.35
C ASP A 17 -12.81 -2.35 -13.84
N GLY A 18 -11.97 -1.48 -14.42
CA GLY A 18 -10.59 -1.80 -14.73
C GLY A 18 -9.77 -2.15 -13.48
N LEU A 19 -10.01 -1.44 -12.36
CA LEU A 19 -9.37 -1.73 -11.09
C LEU A 19 -9.89 -3.03 -10.46
N ARG A 20 -11.20 -3.29 -10.52
CA ARG A 20 -11.80 -4.57 -10.09
C ARG A 20 -11.30 -5.74 -10.94
N GLN A 21 -11.13 -5.55 -12.24
CA GLN A 21 -10.58 -6.55 -13.14
C GLN A 21 -9.11 -6.85 -12.84
N LEU A 22 -8.30 -5.85 -12.50
CA LEU A 22 -6.93 -6.02 -12.01
C LEU A 22 -6.88 -6.81 -10.69
N MET A 23 -7.88 -6.64 -9.84
CA MET A 23 -8.00 -7.35 -8.55
C MET A 23 -8.60 -8.76 -8.68
N SER A 24 -9.45 -9.01 -9.67
CA SER A 24 -10.11 -10.32 -9.87
C SER A 24 -9.18 -11.39 -10.46
N HIS A 25 -8.00 -11.03 -10.96
CA HIS A 25 -7.04 -11.96 -11.57
C HIS A 25 -5.92 -12.43 -10.64
N GLY A 26 -6.20 -12.50 -9.35
CA GLY A 26 -5.30 -12.96 -8.31
C GLY A 26 -4.84 -11.78 -7.45
N ALA A 27 -5.32 -11.74 -6.21
CA ALA A 27 -4.94 -10.74 -5.23
C ALA A 27 -3.42 -10.77 -5.05
N GLY A 28 -2.73 -9.84 -5.73
CA GLY A 28 -1.32 -9.59 -5.52
C GLY A 28 -1.07 -9.02 -4.13
N GLN A 29 0.17 -9.00 -3.71
CA GLN A 29 0.61 -8.33 -2.50
C GLN A 29 0.32 -6.84 -2.60
N MET A 30 -0.15 -6.21 -1.52
CA MET A 30 -0.57 -4.80 -1.52
C MET A 30 0.09 -4.02 -0.38
N LEU A 31 0.70 -2.88 -0.73
CA LEU A 31 1.32 -1.94 0.21
C LEU A 31 0.65 -0.57 0.07
N ALA A 32 -0.04 -0.11 1.11
CA ALA A 32 -0.54 1.27 1.18
C ALA A 32 0.52 2.18 1.79
N VAL A 33 0.90 3.25 1.10
CA VAL A 33 1.85 4.27 1.57
C VAL A 33 1.08 5.52 1.93
N VAL A 34 1.16 5.91 3.21
CA VAL A 34 0.37 7.00 3.81
C VAL A 34 1.31 8.09 4.31
N GLY A 35 1.03 9.34 3.99
CA GLY A 35 1.69 10.48 4.61
C GLY A 35 1.07 10.81 5.97
N SER A 36 1.89 10.93 7.00
CA SER A 36 1.43 11.36 8.34
C SER A 36 0.93 12.80 8.38
N GLY A 37 1.21 13.58 7.33
CA GLY A 37 0.82 14.98 7.17
C GLY A 37 1.24 15.53 5.81
N PRO A 38 1.02 16.82 5.55
CA PRO A 38 1.39 17.43 4.29
C PRO A 38 2.91 17.44 4.11
N ALA A 39 3.36 17.31 2.86
CA ALA A 39 4.75 17.44 2.42
C ALA A 39 5.78 16.50 3.13
N VAL A 40 5.34 15.44 3.82
CA VAL A 40 6.25 14.45 4.43
C VAL A 40 6.98 13.60 3.39
N GLY A 41 6.52 13.62 2.14
CA GLY A 41 7.17 12.94 1.02
C GLY A 41 6.66 11.53 0.75
N ALA A 42 5.45 11.17 1.18
CA ALA A 42 4.85 9.85 0.95
C ALA A 42 4.83 9.46 -0.53
N THR A 43 4.37 10.35 -1.42
CA THR A 43 4.42 10.14 -2.87
C THR A 43 5.83 9.86 -3.39
N SER A 44 6.84 10.62 -2.91
CA SER A 44 8.24 10.38 -3.28
C SER A 44 8.71 9.00 -2.80
N VAL A 45 8.32 8.60 -1.59
CA VAL A 45 8.63 7.26 -1.04
C VAL A 45 7.97 6.19 -1.90
N ALA A 46 6.67 6.32 -2.22
CA ALA A 46 5.96 5.34 -3.04
C ALA A 46 6.60 5.16 -4.43
N VAL A 47 6.91 6.26 -5.12
CA VAL A 47 7.55 6.25 -6.45
C VAL A 47 8.93 5.58 -6.40
N ASN A 48 9.78 6.02 -5.48
CA ASN A 48 11.16 5.51 -5.41
C ASN A 48 11.23 4.07 -4.91
N LEU A 49 10.34 3.68 -3.98
CA LEU A 49 10.24 2.30 -3.51
C LEU A 49 9.74 1.37 -4.62
N ALA A 50 8.73 1.79 -5.39
CA ALA A 50 8.27 1.03 -6.55
C ALA A 50 9.37 0.84 -7.60
N ALA A 51 10.16 1.90 -7.88
CA ALA A 51 11.31 1.84 -8.79
C ALA A 51 12.40 0.89 -8.27
N ALA A 52 12.74 0.96 -6.97
CA ALA A 52 13.74 0.08 -6.35
C ALA A 52 13.32 -1.39 -6.39
N LEU A 53 12.06 -1.69 -6.13
CA LEU A 53 11.48 -3.03 -6.23
C LEU A 53 11.51 -3.56 -7.67
N ALA A 54 11.16 -2.70 -8.64
CA ALA A 54 11.21 -3.06 -10.07
C ALA A 54 12.65 -3.37 -10.53
N GLN A 55 13.65 -2.60 -10.07
CA GLN A 55 15.06 -2.90 -10.34
C GLN A 55 15.54 -4.20 -9.68
N GLN A 56 14.91 -4.63 -8.61
CA GLN A 56 15.13 -5.94 -7.98
C GLN A 56 14.35 -7.09 -8.65
N GLY A 57 13.77 -6.85 -9.83
CA GLY A 57 13.08 -7.86 -10.64
C GLY A 57 11.64 -8.16 -10.20
N LYS A 58 11.03 -7.32 -9.34
CA LYS A 58 9.61 -7.47 -8.97
C LYS A 58 8.70 -6.84 -10.02
N ASP A 59 7.59 -7.49 -10.30
CA ASP A 59 6.51 -6.89 -11.07
C ASP A 59 5.71 -5.97 -10.13
N VAL A 60 5.88 -4.66 -10.27
CA VAL A 60 5.29 -3.64 -9.41
C VAL A 60 4.33 -2.77 -10.19
N LEU A 61 3.16 -2.53 -9.62
CA LEU A 61 2.23 -1.50 -10.08
C LEU A 61 2.16 -0.40 -9.02
N LEU A 62 2.47 0.82 -9.42
CA LEU A 62 2.23 2.01 -8.58
C LEU A 62 0.89 2.64 -8.94
N PHE A 63 0.02 2.79 -7.95
CA PHE A 63 -1.27 3.45 -8.06
C PHE A 63 -1.31 4.71 -7.21
N ASP A 64 -1.52 5.88 -7.84
CA ASP A 64 -1.69 7.17 -7.16
C ASP A 64 -3.19 7.47 -7.03
N GLU A 65 -3.73 7.39 -5.82
CA GLU A 65 -5.16 7.62 -5.56
C GLU A 65 -5.61 9.06 -5.89
N ARG A 66 -4.71 10.04 -5.83
CA ARG A 66 -5.03 11.44 -6.19
C ARG A 66 -5.28 11.60 -7.67
N ARG A 67 -4.61 10.82 -8.49
CA ARG A 67 -4.68 10.89 -9.95
C ARG A 67 -5.64 9.88 -10.56
N GLY A 68 -6.05 8.86 -9.78
CA GLY A 68 -6.95 7.81 -10.23
C GLY A 68 -6.41 6.96 -11.39
N ARG A 69 -5.10 6.99 -11.65
CA ARG A 69 -4.47 6.28 -12.76
C ARG A 69 -3.37 5.36 -12.25
N PRO A 70 -3.34 4.08 -12.69
CA PRO A 70 -2.17 3.26 -12.52
C PRO A 70 -1.03 3.83 -13.37
N LEU A 71 0.13 4.06 -12.76
CA LEU A 71 1.36 4.29 -13.49
C LEU A 71 1.79 2.92 -14.03
N GLN A 72 1.74 2.75 -15.34
CA GLN A 72 1.86 1.46 -16.01
C GLN A 72 3.22 0.80 -15.78
N THR A 73 3.17 -0.44 -15.36
CA THR A 73 4.20 -1.43 -15.62
C THR A 73 3.50 -2.78 -15.84
N GLY A 74 3.79 -3.43 -16.95
CA GLY A 74 3.41 -4.76 -17.47
C GLY A 74 2.27 -5.58 -16.81
N GLN A 75 1.64 -6.46 -17.58
CA GLN A 75 0.63 -7.42 -17.12
C GLN A 75 1.30 -8.75 -16.73
N ARG A 76 1.37 -9.08 -15.41
CA ARG A 76 1.73 -10.45 -14.96
C ARG A 76 1.05 -10.82 -13.63
N LYS A 77 0.78 -12.10 -13.42
CA LYS A 77 0.30 -12.68 -12.16
C LYS A 77 1.37 -12.56 -11.06
N GLY A 78 0.97 -12.25 -9.84
CA GLY A 78 1.90 -12.13 -8.71
C GLY A 78 2.48 -10.74 -8.50
N ARG A 79 1.80 -9.70 -8.99
CA ARG A 79 2.21 -8.30 -8.93
C ARG A 79 2.11 -7.73 -7.52
N LEU A 80 3.10 -6.91 -7.16
CA LEU A 80 3.04 -6.07 -5.97
C LEU A 80 2.40 -4.72 -6.31
N LEU A 81 1.27 -4.42 -5.68
CA LEU A 81 0.60 -3.13 -5.80
C LEU A 81 1.09 -2.19 -4.70
N VAL A 82 1.74 -1.10 -5.08
CA VAL A 82 2.07 0.02 -4.20
C VAL A 82 1.04 1.12 -4.41
N ILE A 83 0.34 1.51 -3.34
CA ILE A 83 -0.72 2.51 -3.39
C ILE A 83 -0.23 3.79 -2.69
N ASP A 84 -0.09 4.89 -3.41
CA ASP A 84 0.09 6.22 -2.82
C ASP A 84 -1.27 6.74 -2.35
N THR A 85 -1.54 6.53 -1.07
CA THR A 85 -2.87 6.66 -0.46
C THR A 85 -3.08 8.04 0.13
N VAL A 86 -4.30 8.53 0.00
CA VAL A 86 -4.79 9.73 0.67
C VAL A 86 -5.82 9.33 1.73
N LEU A 87 -5.61 9.79 2.96
CA LEU A 87 -6.60 9.63 4.01
C LEU A 87 -7.78 10.60 3.79
N ASP A 88 -8.97 10.16 4.13
CA ASP A 88 -10.14 11.03 4.17
C ASP A 88 -10.08 12.05 5.32
N LEU A 89 -11.10 12.87 5.48
CA LEU A 89 -11.17 13.89 6.53
C LEU A 89 -11.17 13.28 7.95
N GLN A 90 -11.66 12.07 8.11
CA GLN A 90 -11.67 11.31 9.35
C GLN A 90 -10.35 10.60 9.61
N GLY A 91 -9.49 10.51 8.59
CA GLY A 91 -8.21 9.81 8.62
C GLY A 91 -8.31 8.33 8.32
N ALA A 92 -9.36 7.91 7.61
CA ALA A 92 -9.53 6.55 7.14
C ALA A 92 -8.90 6.35 5.75
N LEU A 93 -8.56 5.09 5.46
CA LEU A 93 -8.09 4.64 4.15
C LEU A 93 -9.26 4.49 3.18
N SER A 94 -8.99 4.63 1.90
CA SER A 94 -9.95 4.25 0.85
C SER A 94 -10.30 2.76 0.93
N PRO A 95 -11.43 2.31 0.34
CA PRO A 95 -11.78 0.89 0.29
C PRO A 95 -10.71 0.01 -0.37
N LEU A 96 -9.93 0.56 -1.31
CA LEU A 96 -8.81 -0.13 -1.93
C LEU A 96 -7.63 -0.26 -0.97
N ALA A 97 -7.17 0.86 -0.40
CA ALA A 97 -6.02 0.88 0.49
C ALA A 97 -6.28 0.13 1.81
N ALA A 98 -7.53 0.03 2.25
CA ALA A 98 -7.93 -0.75 3.42
C ALA A 98 -7.75 -2.27 3.23
N GLN A 99 -7.61 -2.74 1.99
CA GLN A 99 -7.32 -4.14 1.67
C GLN A 99 -5.83 -4.47 1.65
N ALA A 100 -4.96 -3.46 1.83
CA ALA A 100 -3.51 -3.66 1.79
C ALA A 100 -3.03 -4.61 2.89
N ASP A 101 -2.06 -5.46 2.56
CA ASP A 101 -1.41 -6.36 3.51
C ASP A 101 -0.58 -5.59 4.54
N HIS A 102 0.00 -4.47 4.08
CA HIS A 102 0.79 -3.58 4.91
C HIS A 102 0.42 -2.12 4.69
N VAL A 103 0.38 -1.38 5.79
CA VAL A 103 0.25 0.09 5.79
C VAL A 103 1.59 0.68 6.24
N LEU A 104 2.19 1.51 5.38
CA LEU A 104 3.44 2.21 5.60
C LEU A 104 3.16 3.69 5.85
N VAL A 105 3.37 4.15 7.08
CA VAL A 105 3.22 5.56 7.44
C VAL A 105 4.56 6.27 7.32
N VAL A 106 4.60 7.34 6.55
CA VAL A 106 5.79 8.15 6.30
C VAL A 106 5.76 9.40 7.15
N LEU A 107 6.85 9.70 7.87
CA LEU A 107 7.05 10.91 8.64
C LEU A 107 8.41 11.55 8.37
N GLN A 108 8.61 12.78 8.87
CA GLN A 108 9.90 13.49 8.88
C GLN A 108 10.43 13.63 10.31
N PRO A 109 11.75 13.84 10.50
CA PRO A 109 12.40 13.90 11.81
C PRO A 109 12.24 15.28 12.49
N ASN A 110 10.99 15.78 12.55
CA ASN A 110 10.66 17.00 13.26
C ASN A 110 9.47 16.80 14.19
N ALA A 111 9.37 17.58 15.25
CA ALA A 111 8.36 17.43 16.30
C ALA A 111 6.91 17.47 15.76
N ALA A 112 6.63 18.36 14.81
CA ALA A 112 5.30 18.48 14.21
C ALA A 112 4.91 17.22 13.45
N SER A 113 5.84 16.67 12.64
CA SER A 113 5.61 15.45 11.86
C SER A 113 5.48 14.21 12.77
N ILE A 114 6.28 14.12 13.83
CA ILE A 114 6.19 13.02 14.80
C ILE A 114 4.82 13.04 15.51
N LYS A 115 4.36 14.21 15.96
CA LYS A 115 3.03 14.37 16.58
C LYS A 115 1.91 14.03 15.58
N ALA A 116 2.02 14.49 14.34
CA ALA A 116 1.06 14.18 13.28
C ALA A 116 1.05 12.67 12.95
N CYS A 117 2.22 12.02 12.96
CA CYS A 117 2.36 10.58 12.73
C CYS A 117 1.63 9.78 13.82
N TYR A 118 1.81 10.11 15.10
CA TYR A 118 1.07 9.46 16.18
C TYR A 118 -0.44 9.64 16.01
N SER A 119 -0.90 10.84 15.67
CA SER A 119 -2.32 11.11 15.42
C SER A 119 -2.86 10.32 14.21
N CYS A 120 -2.07 10.22 13.13
CA CYS A 120 -2.39 9.44 11.96
C CYS A 120 -2.53 7.95 12.31
N ILE A 121 -1.54 7.37 12.99
CA ILE A 121 -1.54 5.98 13.44
C ILE A 121 -2.75 5.69 14.34
N LYS A 122 -3.07 6.60 15.27
CA LYS A 122 -4.24 6.47 16.13
C LYS A 122 -5.54 6.40 15.33
N LYS A 123 -5.73 7.30 14.36
CA LYS A 123 -6.92 7.30 13.50
C LYS A 123 -7.01 6.01 12.67
N LEU A 124 -5.92 5.57 12.04
CA LEU A 124 -5.86 4.34 11.28
C LEU A 124 -6.19 3.11 12.14
N HIS A 125 -5.67 3.06 13.38
CA HIS A 125 -5.98 1.98 14.31
C HIS A 125 -7.47 1.91 14.63
N TYR A 126 -8.11 3.04 14.96
CA TYR A 126 -9.54 3.06 15.27
C TYR A 126 -10.44 2.85 14.06
N ALA A 127 -10.07 3.38 12.89
CA ALA A 127 -10.89 3.25 11.68
C ALA A 127 -10.87 1.84 11.07
N HIS A 128 -9.72 1.13 11.17
CA HIS A 128 -9.50 -0.13 10.46
C HIS A 128 -9.09 -1.29 11.38
N ALA A 129 -9.13 -1.13 12.70
CA ALA A 129 -8.68 -2.12 13.68
C ALA A 129 -7.27 -2.67 13.41
N LEU A 130 -6.38 -1.83 12.84
CA LEU A 130 -5.02 -2.24 12.50
C LEU A 130 -4.24 -2.60 13.77
N GLN A 131 -3.65 -3.80 13.78
CA GLN A 131 -2.82 -4.28 14.90
C GLN A 131 -1.32 -4.06 14.64
N ARG A 132 -0.94 -3.83 13.38
CA ARG A 132 0.44 -3.62 12.94
C ARG A 132 0.48 -2.50 11.92
N VAL A 133 1.40 -1.57 12.12
CA VAL A 133 1.66 -0.47 11.20
C VAL A 133 3.17 -0.36 11.01
N ARG A 134 3.60 -0.16 9.78
CA ARG A 134 5.01 0.09 9.45
C ARG A 134 5.26 1.59 9.39
N VAL A 135 6.44 1.98 9.82
CA VAL A 135 6.82 3.40 9.91
C VAL A 135 8.16 3.60 9.19
N LEU A 136 8.21 4.61 8.32
CA LEU A 136 9.39 5.04 7.60
C LEU A 136 9.72 6.49 7.96
N VAL A 137 10.95 6.73 8.41
CA VAL A 137 11.46 8.07 8.67
C VAL A 137 12.11 8.60 7.39
N ASN A 138 11.48 9.58 6.77
CA ASN A 138 11.97 10.21 5.54
C ASN A 138 12.78 11.47 5.87
N ARG A 139 13.83 11.75 5.11
CA ARG A 139 14.77 12.88 5.31
C ARG A 139 15.46 12.85 6.66
N ALA A 140 15.84 11.69 7.14
CA ALA A 140 16.65 11.56 8.34
C ALA A 140 18.07 12.09 8.08
N SER A 141 18.71 12.66 9.09
CA SER A 141 20.15 13.02 9.01
C SER A 141 21.00 11.76 8.92
N ASP A 142 20.64 10.74 9.70
CA ASP A 142 21.34 9.47 9.81
C ASP A 142 20.42 8.37 10.37
N LYS A 143 20.94 7.15 10.44
CA LYS A 143 20.21 5.99 10.95
C LYS A 143 19.92 6.10 12.45
N ALA A 144 20.79 6.69 13.23
CA ALA A 144 20.62 6.80 14.68
C ALA A 144 19.45 7.72 15.03
N GLN A 145 19.32 8.87 14.36
CA GLN A 145 18.18 9.77 14.50
C GLN A 145 16.86 9.02 14.17
N ALA A 146 16.82 8.31 13.06
CA ALA A 146 15.63 7.58 12.65
C ALA A 146 15.25 6.48 13.65
N GLN A 147 16.22 5.74 14.16
CA GLN A 147 16.02 4.70 15.17
C GLN A 147 15.48 5.28 16.49
N HIS A 148 16.03 6.42 16.95
CA HIS A 148 15.55 7.09 18.15
C HIS A 148 14.08 7.55 18.01
N ILE A 149 13.74 8.18 16.88
CA ILE A 149 12.36 8.60 16.58
C ILE A 149 11.42 7.41 16.56
N PHE A 150 11.81 6.34 15.86
CA PHE A 150 11.00 5.13 15.78
C PHE A 150 10.78 4.49 17.15
N ALA A 151 11.84 4.35 17.98
CA ALA A 151 11.75 3.75 19.30
C ALA A 151 10.77 4.50 20.22
N ASN A 152 10.84 5.83 20.23
CA ASN A 152 9.93 6.67 21.00
C ASN A 152 8.47 6.55 20.53
N LEU A 153 8.25 6.52 19.21
CA LEU A 153 6.93 6.38 18.62
C LEU A 153 6.34 4.98 18.92
N ALA A 154 7.16 3.92 18.79
CA ALA A 154 6.78 2.55 19.06
C ALA A 154 6.43 2.34 20.54
N HIS A 155 7.25 2.87 21.46
CA HIS A 155 6.97 2.83 22.90
C HIS A 155 5.63 3.51 23.23
N THR A 156 5.41 4.71 22.70
CA THR A 156 4.16 5.47 22.94
C THR A 156 2.94 4.75 22.38
N SER A 157 3.05 4.23 21.14
CA SER A 157 1.93 3.52 20.49
C SER A 157 1.62 2.19 21.18
N GLY A 158 2.64 1.44 21.61
CA GLY A 158 2.45 0.22 22.39
C GLY A 158 1.76 0.48 23.72
N ARG A 159 2.17 1.54 24.43
CA ARG A 159 1.63 1.87 25.74
C ARG A 159 0.18 2.35 25.70
N TYR A 160 -0.20 3.17 24.72
CA TYR A 160 -1.51 3.86 24.71
C TYR A 160 -2.51 3.31 23.69
N LEU A 161 -2.06 2.58 22.69
CA LEU A 161 -2.92 2.04 21.64
C LEU A 161 -2.90 0.51 21.57
N SER A 162 -2.06 -0.16 22.35
CA SER A 162 -1.81 -1.61 22.26
C SER A 162 -1.47 -2.04 20.82
N LEU A 163 -0.80 -1.16 20.07
CA LEU A 163 -0.48 -1.31 18.66
C LEU A 163 1.00 -1.58 18.46
N THR A 164 1.34 -2.61 17.69
CA THR A 164 2.73 -2.91 17.35
C THR A 164 3.18 -2.10 16.14
N LEU A 165 4.15 -1.21 16.34
CA LEU A 165 4.84 -0.56 15.23
C LEU A 165 6.04 -1.39 14.79
N GLN A 166 6.25 -1.43 13.47
CA GLN A 166 7.43 -2.06 12.85
C GLN A 166 8.19 -1.01 12.05
N SER A 167 9.51 -0.99 12.18
CA SER A 167 10.34 -0.10 11.35
C SER A 167 10.39 -0.61 9.92
N ALA A 168 10.14 0.28 8.97
CA ALA A 168 10.40 0.02 7.56
C ALA A 168 11.74 0.64 7.11
N GLY A 169 12.50 1.22 8.05
CA GLY A 169 13.77 1.87 7.75
C GLY A 169 13.66 3.39 7.67
N ALA A 170 14.67 3.98 7.07
CA ALA A 170 14.76 5.43 6.90
C ALA A 170 15.37 5.78 5.55
N VAL A 171 14.95 6.93 5.01
CA VAL A 171 15.59 7.56 3.84
C VAL A 171 16.31 8.80 4.31
N ARG A 172 17.60 8.89 4.02
CA ARG A 172 18.42 10.05 4.36
C ARG A 172 18.01 11.29 3.56
N ALA A 173 18.24 12.45 4.16
CA ALA A 173 18.08 13.72 3.44
C ALA A 173 19.07 13.75 2.27
N ASP A 174 18.53 13.93 1.04
CA ASP A 174 19.34 13.92 -0.19
C ASP A 174 18.74 14.91 -1.20
N ALA A 175 19.57 15.86 -1.64
CA ALA A 175 19.17 16.87 -2.64
C ALA A 175 18.82 16.22 -3.99
N ARG A 176 19.40 15.05 -4.31
CA ARG A 176 19.14 14.31 -5.55
C ARG A 176 17.68 13.89 -5.71
N LEU A 177 16.94 13.74 -4.61
CA LEU A 177 15.49 13.52 -4.68
C LEU A 177 14.73 14.67 -5.37
N SER A 178 15.18 15.92 -5.12
CA SER A 178 14.60 17.10 -5.79
C SER A 178 15.02 17.19 -7.24
N ASP A 179 16.28 16.87 -7.53
CA ASP A 179 16.81 16.88 -8.90
C ASP A 179 16.13 15.81 -9.76
N ALA A 180 16.01 14.60 -9.27
CA ALA A 180 15.30 13.51 -9.96
C ALA A 180 13.83 13.89 -10.28
N ARG A 181 13.14 14.50 -9.30
CA ARG A 181 11.76 14.96 -9.53
C ARG A 181 11.64 16.02 -10.62
N ARG A 182 12.64 16.93 -10.77
CA ARG A 182 12.67 17.90 -11.87
C ARG A 182 12.84 17.22 -13.23
N LEU A 183 13.50 16.06 -13.26
CA LEU A 183 13.66 15.23 -14.46
C LEU A 183 12.47 14.31 -14.72
N ASN A 184 11.42 14.34 -13.87
CA ASN A 184 10.29 13.38 -13.87
C ASN A 184 10.73 11.92 -13.73
N LEU A 185 11.83 11.67 -13.02
CA LEU A 185 12.38 10.36 -12.72
C LEU A 185 12.36 10.09 -11.22
N SER A 186 12.44 8.82 -10.82
CA SER A 186 12.80 8.46 -9.47
C SER A 186 14.30 8.71 -9.22
N VAL A 187 14.71 8.89 -7.95
CA VAL A 187 16.13 9.03 -7.63
C VAL A 187 16.88 7.73 -7.92
N VAL A 188 16.19 6.60 -7.81
CA VAL A 188 16.71 5.27 -8.09
C VAL A 188 17.09 5.11 -9.58
N GLU A 189 16.33 5.72 -10.48
CA GLU A 189 16.63 5.72 -11.92
C GLU A 189 17.68 6.76 -12.30
N ALA A 190 17.58 7.98 -11.73
CA ALA A 190 18.39 9.11 -12.14
C ALA A 190 19.79 9.14 -11.49
N PHE A 191 19.92 8.66 -10.24
CA PHE A 191 21.13 8.80 -9.42
C PHE A 191 21.44 7.52 -8.63
N GLN A 192 21.94 6.50 -9.30
CA GLN A 192 22.11 5.14 -8.78
C GLN A 192 23.00 5.04 -7.52
N THR A 193 23.94 5.97 -7.34
CA THR A 193 24.90 5.96 -6.22
C THR A 193 24.52 6.93 -5.11
N SER A 194 23.37 7.60 -5.20
CA SER A 194 22.98 8.57 -4.18
C SER A 194 22.63 7.88 -2.85
N PRO A 195 22.82 8.56 -1.72
CA PRO A 195 22.46 8.02 -0.41
C PRO A 195 20.99 7.55 -0.34
N ALA A 196 20.08 8.33 -0.91
CA ALA A 196 18.66 7.97 -0.94
C ALA A 196 18.39 6.71 -1.78
N THR A 197 19.08 6.54 -2.92
CA THR A 197 18.96 5.33 -3.75
C THR A 197 19.39 4.09 -2.99
N ILE A 198 20.53 4.15 -2.28
CA ILE A 198 21.01 3.04 -1.44
C ILE A 198 19.97 2.70 -0.36
N ASP A 199 19.38 3.73 0.28
CA ASP A 199 18.37 3.53 1.31
C ASP A 199 17.10 2.88 0.74
N PHE A 200 16.61 3.31 -0.44
CA PHE A 200 15.46 2.71 -1.09
C PHE A 200 15.70 1.26 -1.51
N HIS A 201 16.90 0.93 -2.00
CA HIS A 201 17.23 -0.46 -2.29
C HIS A 201 17.25 -1.34 -1.05
N GLN A 202 17.79 -0.84 0.07
CA GLN A 202 17.78 -1.57 1.33
C GLN A 202 16.35 -1.79 1.82
N ILE A 203 15.50 -0.73 1.82
CA ILE A 203 14.09 -0.83 2.21
C ILE A 203 13.32 -1.81 1.30
N ALA A 204 13.59 -1.77 -0.01
CA ALA A 204 12.98 -2.69 -0.96
C ALA A 204 13.38 -4.16 -0.66
N SER A 205 14.66 -4.42 -0.38
CA SER A 205 15.15 -5.75 -0.02
C SER A 205 14.52 -6.25 1.28
N ASP A 206 14.41 -5.39 2.29
CA ASP A 206 13.78 -5.72 3.58
C ASP A 206 12.28 -6.00 3.40
N LEU A 207 11.61 -5.21 2.55
CA LEU A 207 10.18 -5.35 2.22
C LEU A 207 9.89 -6.73 1.60
N LEU A 208 10.77 -7.25 0.78
CA LEU A 208 10.60 -8.59 0.19
C LEU A 208 10.66 -9.72 1.23
N GLN A 209 11.22 -9.47 2.41
CA GLN A 209 11.26 -10.42 3.53
C GLN A 209 10.05 -10.29 4.47
N TRP A 210 9.15 -9.34 4.23
CA TRP A 210 7.96 -9.20 5.07
C TRP A 210 7.01 -10.38 4.86
N THR A 211 6.22 -10.69 5.89
CA THR A 211 5.18 -11.71 5.78
C THR A 211 3.98 -11.12 5.03
N TRP A 212 3.75 -11.60 3.83
CA TRP A 212 2.64 -11.22 2.97
C TRP A 212 1.51 -12.24 3.07
N ARG A 213 0.29 -11.82 2.70
CA ARG A 213 -0.81 -12.73 2.49
C ARG A 213 -0.44 -13.73 1.38
N PRO A 214 -0.74 -15.04 1.54
CA PRO A 214 -0.53 -15.99 0.45
C PRO A 214 -1.25 -15.52 -0.82
N LEU A 215 -0.60 -15.67 -1.96
CA LEU A 215 -1.23 -15.43 -3.25
C LEU A 215 -2.30 -16.52 -3.47
N ASP A 216 -3.54 -16.10 -3.75
CA ASP A 216 -4.63 -17.05 -4.03
C ASP A 216 -4.44 -17.56 -5.47
N ASP A 217 -3.90 -18.76 -5.63
CA ASP A 217 -3.62 -19.38 -6.93
C ASP A 217 -4.88 -19.78 -7.71
N GLY A 218 -6.06 -19.32 -7.29
CA GLY A 218 -7.32 -19.51 -8.01
C GLY A 218 -7.77 -20.98 -8.15
N LYS A 219 -7.12 -21.93 -7.46
CA LYS A 219 -7.46 -23.36 -7.53
C LYS A 219 -8.40 -23.86 -6.43
N ALA A 220 -8.66 -23.05 -5.40
CA ALA A 220 -9.46 -23.48 -4.24
C ALA A 220 -10.98 -23.34 -4.41
N SER A 221 -11.49 -22.62 -5.42
CA SER A 221 -12.92 -22.32 -5.54
C SER A 221 -13.74 -23.36 -6.32
N ALA A 222 -13.12 -24.40 -6.88
CA ALA A 222 -13.83 -25.38 -7.72
C ALA A 222 -14.37 -26.62 -6.98
N GLN A 223 -14.12 -26.78 -5.67
CA GLN A 223 -14.51 -27.98 -4.94
C GLN A 223 -15.60 -27.79 -3.87
N ALA A 224 -16.18 -26.62 -3.72
CA ALA A 224 -17.19 -26.36 -2.68
C ALA A 224 -18.66 -26.45 -3.13
N THR A 225 -18.96 -26.94 -4.33
CA THR A 225 -20.34 -27.07 -4.84
C THR A 225 -20.77 -28.49 -5.17
N ALA A 226 -20.23 -29.51 -4.50
CA ALA A 226 -20.81 -30.84 -4.52
C ALA A 226 -21.66 -31.03 -3.26
N ARG A 227 -22.94 -30.66 -3.32
CA ARG A 227 -23.95 -31.13 -2.36
C ARG A 227 -24.19 -32.61 -2.61
N PRO A 228 -24.13 -33.48 -1.60
CA PRO A 228 -24.70 -34.80 -1.72
C PRO A 228 -26.23 -34.70 -1.59
N THR A 229 -26.93 -34.99 -2.65
CA THR A 229 -28.33 -35.37 -2.63
C THR A 229 -28.45 -36.74 -1.96
N SER A 230 -28.96 -36.78 -0.75
CA SER A 230 -29.41 -38.03 -0.12
C SER A 230 -30.93 -38.02 -0.06
N GLU A 231 -31.54 -38.68 -1.01
CA GLU A 231 -32.85 -39.29 -0.84
C GLU A 231 -32.66 -40.63 -0.11
N ALA A 232 -33.33 -40.78 1.01
CA ALA A 232 -33.82 -42.09 1.43
C ALA A 232 -34.90 -41.89 2.51
N LYS A 233 -36.10 -42.09 2.13
CA LYS A 233 -37.30 -42.27 2.95
C LYS A 233 -37.30 -43.70 3.48
N PRO A 234 -37.55 -44.01 4.75
CA PRO A 234 -37.98 -45.34 5.16
C PRO A 234 -39.49 -45.38 5.29
N ALA A 235 -40.06 -46.44 4.71
CA ALA A 235 -41.46 -46.81 4.79
C ALA A 235 -41.88 -47.26 6.19
N LEU A 236 -43.07 -46.85 6.58
CA LEU A 236 -43.82 -47.48 7.68
C LEU A 236 -44.12 -48.94 7.37
N GLN A 237 -43.89 -49.81 8.34
CA GLN A 237 -44.69 -51.02 8.50
C GLN A 237 -45.17 -51.15 9.93
N MET A 238 -46.51 -51.22 10.02
CA MET A 238 -47.24 -51.62 11.21
C MET A 238 -47.10 -53.13 11.44
N HIS A 239 -46.87 -53.47 12.68
CA HIS A 239 -47.62 -54.57 13.36
C HIS A 239 -47.53 -54.37 14.87
#